data_0c6e11c6e1a70e7e1a22c4817404051d
#
_entry.id   0c6e11c6e1a70e7e1a22c4817404051d
#
_cell.length_a   1.000
_cell.length_b   1.000
_cell.length_c   1.000
_cell.angle_alpha   90.00
_cell.angle_beta   90.00
_cell.angle_gamma   90.00
#
_symmetry.space_group_name_H-M   'P 1'
#
loop_
_entity.id
_entity.type
_entity.pdbx_description
1 polymer ?
#
loop_
_entity_poly.entity_id
_entity_poly.type
_entity_poly.pdbx_seq_one_letter_code
_entity_poly.pdbx_strand_id
1 'polypeptide(L)'
;YYFELGDDEKAATAMARAASLPGAPESLARLAAKLFVSANSPEQAVELLAKVYAETSDEDVRKSLEVRLKESIVERDLRSLEQAIARYQAHYSRRPDRLENLVGPGLLRELPKEPFGGDYLYEAATGTVRSSEVAERMRIPVRRRARQP
;
A
#
# COMPACT_ATOMS: atom_id res chain seq x y z
N TYR A 1 21.96 -10.83 2.23
CA TYR A 1 22.78 -9.63 2.24
C TYR A 1 22.17 -8.43 1.47
N TYR A 2 20.83 -8.25 1.43
CA TYR A 2 20.19 -7.15 0.71
C TYR A 2 19.14 -6.44 1.58
N PHE A 3 19.50 -6.07 2.83
CA PHE A 3 18.61 -5.35 3.75
C PHE A 3 19.21 -4.03 4.21
N GLU A 4 19.81 -3.27 3.30
CA GLU A 4 20.14 -1.87 3.56
C GLU A 4 19.16 -0.96 2.81
N LEU A 5 18.79 0.15 3.45
CA LEU A 5 17.90 1.18 2.90
C LEU A 5 18.31 1.56 1.46
N GLY A 6 17.49 1.20 0.50
CA GLY A 6 17.71 1.38 -0.94
C GLY A 6 17.63 0.09 -1.75
N ASP A 7 17.68 -1.08 -1.11
CA ASP A 7 17.63 -2.37 -1.79
C ASP A 7 16.29 -3.11 -1.69
N ASP A 8 15.32 -2.56 -0.94
CA ASP A 8 13.98 -3.16 -0.79
C ASP A 8 13.25 -3.27 -2.13
N GLU A 9 13.39 -2.27 -2.99
CA GLU A 9 12.79 -2.31 -4.32
C GLU A 9 13.43 -3.36 -5.21
N LYS A 10 14.76 -3.50 -5.17
CA LYS A 10 15.48 -4.53 -5.92
C LYS A 10 15.15 -5.91 -5.40
N ALA A 11 15.09 -6.07 -4.08
CA ALA A 11 14.68 -7.33 -3.46
C ALA A 11 13.23 -7.68 -3.82
N ALA A 12 12.32 -6.71 -3.79
CA ALA A 12 10.94 -6.88 -4.20
C ALA A 12 10.84 -7.31 -5.67
N THR A 13 11.58 -6.65 -6.56
CA THR A 13 11.61 -6.97 -7.99
C THR A 13 12.15 -8.38 -8.24
N ALA A 14 13.22 -8.77 -7.57
CA ALA A 14 13.79 -10.13 -7.69
C ALA A 14 12.79 -11.19 -7.20
N MET A 15 12.13 -10.96 -6.07
CA MET A 15 11.09 -11.84 -5.56
C MET A 15 9.85 -11.89 -6.46
N ALA A 16 9.44 -10.77 -7.05
CA ALA A 16 8.35 -10.71 -7.99
C ALA A 16 8.63 -11.55 -9.24
N ARG A 17 9.85 -11.52 -9.75
CA ARG A 17 10.27 -12.38 -10.85
C ARG A 17 10.22 -13.85 -10.48
N ALA A 18 10.69 -14.21 -9.29
CA ALA A 18 10.60 -15.57 -8.78
C ALA A 18 9.15 -16.03 -8.60
N ALA A 19 8.29 -15.17 -8.07
CA ALA A 19 6.87 -15.44 -7.87
C ALA A 19 6.10 -15.60 -9.18
N SER A 20 6.60 -15.05 -10.29
CA SER A 20 5.97 -15.14 -11.62
C SER A 20 6.37 -16.42 -12.37
N LEU A 21 7.28 -17.21 -11.83
CA LEU A 21 7.68 -18.49 -12.45
C LEU A 21 6.58 -19.54 -12.24
N PRO A 22 6.35 -20.44 -13.24
CA PRO A 22 5.41 -21.54 -13.10
C PRO A 22 5.73 -22.41 -11.87
N GLY A 23 4.73 -22.71 -11.05
CA GLY A 23 4.90 -23.53 -9.85
C GLY A 23 5.53 -22.81 -8.65
N ALA A 24 5.76 -21.51 -8.72
CA ALA A 24 6.26 -20.74 -7.58
C ALA A 24 5.27 -20.74 -6.41
N PRO A 25 5.75 -20.86 -5.15
CA PRO A 25 4.89 -20.74 -3.99
C PRO A 25 4.23 -19.36 -3.91
N GLU A 26 2.96 -19.29 -3.56
CA GLU A 26 2.22 -18.03 -3.43
C GLU A 26 2.79 -17.12 -2.31
N SER A 27 3.51 -17.71 -1.35
CA SER A 27 4.23 -16.98 -0.31
C SER A 27 5.28 -16.00 -0.86
N LEU A 28 5.88 -16.30 -2.02
CA LEU A 28 6.82 -15.39 -2.68
C LEU A 28 6.11 -14.12 -3.17
N ALA A 29 4.92 -14.23 -3.75
CA ALA A 29 4.13 -13.07 -4.18
C ALA A 29 3.72 -12.20 -2.99
N ARG A 30 3.30 -12.81 -1.88
CA ARG A 30 2.95 -12.08 -0.66
C ARG A 30 4.14 -11.36 -0.05
N LEU A 31 5.31 -12.00 -0.02
CA LEU A 31 6.54 -11.38 0.48
C LEU A 31 7.01 -10.25 -0.43
N ALA A 32 7.00 -10.45 -1.74
CA ALA A 32 7.32 -9.40 -2.71
C ALA A 32 6.39 -8.18 -2.55
N ALA A 33 5.08 -8.40 -2.35
CA ALA A 33 4.13 -7.33 -2.10
C ALA A 33 4.47 -6.51 -0.85
N LYS A 34 4.83 -7.18 0.26
CA LYS A 34 5.29 -6.48 1.47
C LYS A 34 6.54 -5.64 1.22
N LEU A 35 7.50 -6.17 0.47
CA LEU A 35 8.71 -5.45 0.12
C LEU A 35 8.43 -4.23 -0.77
N PHE A 36 7.53 -4.35 -1.75
CA PHE A 36 7.10 -3.20 -2.56
C PHE A 36 6.44 -2.11 -1.72
N VAL A 37 5.57 -2.47 -0.78
CA VAL A 37 4.96 -1.51 0.14
C VAL A 37 6.02 -0.83 1.00
N SER A 38 6.99 -1.59 1.53
CA SER A 38 8.11 -1.05 2.33
C SER A 38 9.02 -0.13 1.51
N ALA A 39 9.21 -0.43 0.23
CA ALA A 39 9.93 0.40 -0.73
C ALA A 39 9.10 1.62 -1.23
N ASN A 40 7.93 1.85 -0.64
CA ASN A 40 7.04 2.94 -1.02
C ASN A 40 6.43 2.82 -2.44
N SER A 41 6.25 1.59 -2.89
CA SER A 41 5.71 1.24 -4.22
C SER A 41 4.50 0.31 -4.11
N PRO A 42 3.41 0.71 -3.42
CA PRO A 42 2.23 -0.14 -3.23
C PRO A 42 1.51 -0.45 -4.55
N GLU A 43 1.65 0.37 -5.57
CA GLU A 43 1.11 0.13 -6.91
C GLU A 43 1.67 -1.15 -7.53
N GLN A 44 2.97 -1.39 -7.37
CA GLN A 44 3.63 -2.61 -7.86
C GLN A 44 3.16 -3.85 -7.08
N ALA A 45 2.91 -3.70 -5.78
CA ALA A 45 2.31 -4.77 -4.98
C ALA A 45 0.93 -5.16 -5.48
N VAL A 46 0.07 -4.19 -5.77
CA VAL A 46 -1.28 -4.41 -6.32
C VAL A 46 -1.19 -5.12 -7.68
N GLU A 47 -0.34 -4.64 -8.57
CA GLU A 47 -0.16 -5.21 -9.91
C GLU A 47 0.30 -6.67 -9.86
N LEU A 48 1.31 -6.96 -9.03
CA LEU A 48 1.81 -8.33 -8.86
C LEU A 48 0.75 -9.27 -8.31
N LEU A 49 0.08 -8.88 -7.23
CA LEU A 49 -0.92 -9.73 -6.58
C LEU A 49 -2.15 -9.95 -7.46
N ALA A 50 -2.58 -8.93 -8.21
CA ALA A 50 -3.68 -9.07 -9.17
C ALA A 50 -3.33 -10.07 -10.27
N LYS A 51 -2.10 -10.04 -10.78
CA LYS A 51 -1.61 -10.99 -11.78
C LYS A 51 -1.58 -12.41 -11.24
N VAL A 52 -0.98 -12.63 -10.08
CA VAL A 52 -0.88 -13.97 -9.47
C VAL A 52 -2.27 -14.50 -9.11
N TYR A 53 -3.17 -13.64 -8.62
CA TYR A 53 -4.55 -13.99 -8.35
C TYR A 53 -5.28 -14.49 -9.61
N ALA A 54 -5.13 -13.79 -10.74
CA ALA A 54 -5.74 -14.16 -12.00
C ALA A 54 -5.24 -15.50 -12.55
N GLU A 55 -3.99 -15.86 -12.26
CA GLU A 55 -3.34 -17.10 -12.74
C GLU A 55 -3.55 -18.29 -11.78
N THR A 56 -4.08 -18.06 -10.58
CA THR A 56 -4.24 -19.08 -9.55
C THR A 56 -5.62 -19.72 -9.63
N SER A 57 -5.67 -21.05 -9.66
CA SER A 57 -6.91 -21.84 -9.69
C SER A 57 -7.31 -22.42 -8.35
N ASP A 58 -6.39 -22.54 -7.40
CA ASP A 58 -6.67 -23.02 -6.05
C ASP A 58 -7.48 -21.99 -5.26
N GLU A 59 -8.65 -22.38 -4.79
CA GLU A 59 -9.61 -21.48 -4.13
C GLU A 59 -9.07 -20.93 -2.79
N ASP A 60 -8.38 -21.74 -2.00
CA ASP A 60 -7.83 -21.30 -0.73
C ASP A 60 -6.67 -20.32 -0.92
N VAL A 61 -5.83 -20.58 -1.91
CA VAL A 61 -4.75 -19.68 -2.32
C VAL A 61 -5.33 -18.36 -2.84
N ARG A 62 -6.38 -18.41 -3.67
CA ARG A 62 -7.07 -17.22 -4.17
C ARG A 62 -7.62 -16.35 -3.06
N LYS A 63 -8.26 -16.94 -2.05
CA LYS A 63 -8.76 -16.19 -0.88
C LYS A 63 -7.64 -15.49 -0.11
N SER A 64 -6.52 -16.18 0.09
CA SER A 64 -5.34 -15.60 0.74
C SER A 64 -4.75 -14.43 -0.05
N LEU A 65 -4.64 -14.59 -1.38
CA LEU A 65 -4.16 -13.54 -2.28
C LEU A 65 -5.12 -12.36 -2.35
N GLU A 66 -6.43 -12.60 -2.33
CA GLU A 66 -7.45 -11.55 -2.34
C GLU A 66 -7.32 -10.63 -1.13
N VAL A 67 -7.16 -11.20 0.07
CA VAL A 67 -6.96 -10.41 1.30
C VAL A 67 -5.70 -9.55 1.17
N ARG A 68 -4.60 -10.12 0.74
CA ARG A 68 -3.35 -9.38 0.57
C ARG A 68 -3.43 -8.31 -0.52
N LEU A 69 -4.15 -8.59 -1.60
CA LEU A 69 -4.42 -7.64 -2.66
C LEU A 69 -5.22 -6.43 -2.13
N LYS A 70 -6.29 -6.68 -1.38
CA LYS A 70 -7.09 -5.63 -0.77
C LYS A 70 -6.29 -4.79 0.23
N GLU A 71 -5.45 -5.41 1.05
CA GLU A 71 -4.54 -4.69 1.96
C GLU A 71 -3.54 -3.80 1.19
N SER A 72 -3.02 -4.28 0.07
CA SER A 72 -2.13 -3.51 -0.79
C SER A 72 -2.85 -2.34 -1.48
N ILE A 73 -4.12 -2.53 -1.86
CA ILE A 73 -4.97 -1.44 -2.37
C ILE A 73 -5.17 -0.37 -1.30
N VAL A 74 -5.45 -0.76 -0.05
CA VAL A 74 -5.55 0.18 1.07
C VAL A 74 -4.27 1.00 1.22
N GLU A 75 -3.10 0.38 1.19
CA GLU A 75 -1.82 1.09 1.27
C GLU A 75 -1.64 2.09 0.12
N ARG A 76 -1.95 1.70 -1.10
CA ARG A 76 -1.91 2.58 -2.28
C ARG A 76 -2.84 3.78 -2.10
N ASP A 77 -4.07 3.52 -1.68
CA ASP A 77 -5.09 4.54 -1.53
C ASP A 77 -4.76 5.51 -0.39
N LEU A 78 -4.34 4.99 0.77
CA LEU A 78 -3.91 5.81 1.90
C LEU A 78 -2.73 6.71 1.53
N ARG A 79 -1.76 6.18 0.81
CA ARG A 79 -0.63 6.97 0.34
C ARG A 79 -1.06 8.07 -0.62
N SER A 80 -1.97 7.77 -1.55
CA SER A 80 -2.53 8.76 -2.47
C SER A 80 -3.27 9.86 -1.72
N LEU A 81 -4.09 9.50 -0.72
CA LEU A 81 -4.78 10.45 0.14
C LEU A 81 -3.81 11.31 0.96
N GLU A 82 -2.80 10.71 1.58
CA GLU A 82 -1.77 11.42 2.34
C GLU A 82 -1.01 12.44 1.48
N GLN A 83 -0.66 12.08 0.25
CA GLN A 83 -0.01 12.98 -0.70
C GLN A 83 -0.94 14.13 -1.12
N ALA A 84 -2.21 13.86 -1.37
CA ALA A 84 -3.20 14.88 -1.71
C ALA A 84 -3.44 15.85 -0.56
N ILE A 85 -3.51 15.35 0.68
CA ILE A 85 -3.63 16.17 1.90
C ILE A 85 -2.41 17.09 2.03
N ALA A 86 -1.21 16.58 1.83
CA ALA A 86 0.02 17.36 1.90
C ALA A 86 0.06 18.48 0.83
N ARG A 87 -0.38 18.18 -0.39
CA ARG A 87 -0.49 19.17 -1.49
C ARG A 87 -1.55 20.23 -1.19
N TYR A 88 -2.68 19.84 -0.63
CA TYR A 88 -3.73 20.76 -0.21
C TYR A 88 -3.19 21.73 0.84
N GLN A 89 -2.52 21.22 1.88
CA GLN A 89 -1.92 22.03 2.92
C GLN A 89 -0.84 22.99 2.38
N ALA A 90 -0.02 22.54 1.45
CA ALA A 90 1.00 23.38 0.80
C ALA A 90 0.39 24.53 0.00
N HIS A 91 -0.74 24.30 -0.67
CA HIS A 91 -1.41 25.28 -1.52
C HIS A 91 -2.28 26.26 -0.72
N TYR A 92 -3.07 25.76 0.24
CA TYR A 92 -4.05 26.57 0.99
C TYR A 92 -3.57 27.01 2.37
N SER A 93 -2.37 26.62 2.81
CA SER A 93 -1.80 26.88 4.15
C SER A 93 -2.67 26.38 5.30
N ARG A 94 -3.53 25.41 5.02
CA ARG A 94 -4.39 24.73 6.00
C ARG A 94 -4.69 23.31 5.53
N ARG A 95 -5.06 22.44 6.46
CA ARG A 95 -5.53 21.09 6.12
C ARG A 95 -6.94 21.13 5.55
N PRO A 96 -7.32 20.18 4.70
CA PRO A 96 -8.72 20.05 4.30
C PRO A 96 -9.60 19.70 5.52
N ASP A 97 -10.83 20.20 5.54
CA ASP A 97 -11.79 19.89 6.61
C ASP A 97 -12.30 18.45 6.49
N ARG A 98 -12.36 17.93 5.28
CA ARG A 98 -12.81 16.58 4.92
C ARG A 98 -12.17 16.13 3.61
N LEU A 99 -12.20 14.82 3.36
CA LEU A 99 -11.55 14.23 2.17
C LEU A 99 -12.16 14.72 0.85
N GLU A 100 -13.46 15.01 0.82
CA GLU A 100 -14.14 15.51 -0.37
C GLU A 100 -13.55 16.84 -0.87
N ASN A 101 -12.93 17.61 0.01
CA ASN A 101 -12.23 18.84 -0.37
C ASN A 101 -11.03 18.64 -1.29
N LEU A 102 -10.52 17.40 -1.39
CA LEU A 102 -9.41 17.06 -2.27
C LEU A 102 -9.83 16.89 -3.73
N VAL A 103 -11.10 16.59 -3.98
CA VAL A 103 -11.63 16.37 -5.33
C VAL A 103 -11.88 17.70 -6.04
N GLY A 104 -12.44 18.69 -5.34
CA GLY A 104 -12.78 19.99 -5.93
C GLY A 104 -11.62 20.71 -6.63
N PRO A 105 -10.45 20.88 -5.98
CA PRO A 105 -9.28 21.53 -6.61
C PRO A 105 -8.50 20.62 -7.56
N GLY A 106 -8.97 19.40 -7.85
CA GLY A 106 -8.31 18.49 -8.79
C GLY A 106 -7.08 17.78 -8.23
N LEU A 107 -6.90 17.73 -6.93
CA LEU A 107 -5.81 16.98 -6.28
C LEU A 107 -6.04 15.48 -6.36
N LEU A 108 -7.31 15.05 -6.36
CA LEU A 108 -7.75 13.70 -6.67
C LEU A 108 -8.85 13.76 -7.72
N ARG A 109 -8.90 12.76 -8.57
CA ARG A 109 -9.97 12.58 -9.56
C ARG A 109 -11.29 12.26 -8.88
N GLU A 110 -11.23 11.31 -7.95
CA GLU A 110 -12.32 10.84 -7.10
C GLU A 110 -11.74 10.27 -5.81
N LEU A 111 -12.57 10.15 -4.78
CA LEU A 111 -12.17 9.46 -3.58
C LEU A 111 -12.14 7.95 -3.83
N PRO A 112 -11.05 7.26 -3.41
CA PRO A 112 -10.98 5.82 -3.54
C PRO A 112 -12.01 5.14 -2.64
N LYS A 113 -12.51 3.99 -3.08
CA LYS A 113 -13.39 3.13 -2.29
C LYS A 113 -12.56 2.14 -1.48
N GLU A 114 -12.87 2.05 -0.19
CA GLU A 114 -12.23 1.08 0.69
C GLU A 114 -12.59 -0.35 0.24
N PRO A 115 -11.60 -1.23 -0.07
CA PRO A 115 -11.85 -2.50 -0.77
C PRO A 115 -12.50 -3.59 0.09
N PHE A 116 -12.49 -3.48 1.41
CA PHE A 116 -13.17 -4.41 2.32
C PHE A 116 -14.63 -4.02 2.60
N GLY A 117 -15.11 -2.93 2.01
CA GLY A 117 -16.48 -2.47 2.15
C GLY A 117 -16.69 -1.44 3.27
N GLY A 118 -15.63 -0.98 3.90
CA GLY A 118 -15.65 0.09 4.89
C GLY A 118 -15.45 1.48 4.30
N ASP A 119 -14.82 2.34 5.09
CA ASP A 119 -14.56 3.74 4.74
C ASP A 119 -13.11 4.13 5.04
N TYR A 120 -12.60 5.14 4.35
CA TYR A 120 -11.40 5.86 4.76
C TYR A 120 -11.78 6.97 5.72
N LEU A 121 -11.25 6.91 6.94
CA LEU A 121 -11.55 7.83 8.03
C LEU A 121 -10.45 8.89 8.10
N TYR A 122 -10.86 10.15 8.12
CA TYR A 122 -9.98 11.30 8.14
C TYR A 122 -10.16 12.11 9.42
N GLU A 123 -9.07 12.48 10.05
CA GLU A 123 -9.03 13.37 11.20
C GLU A 123 -8.35 14.69 10.83
N ALA A 124 -9.15 15.74 10.68
CA ALA A 124 -8.67 17.05 10.25
C ALA A 124 -7.69 17.69 11.25
N ALA A 125 -7.85 17.43 12.54
CA ALA A 125 -6.98 17.97 13.60
C ALA A 125 -5.52 17.54 13.45
N THR A 126 -5.29 16.30 13.01
CA THR A 126 -3.95 15.71 12.85
C THR A 126 -3.53 15.55 11.38
N GLY A 127 -4.48 15.61 10.44
CA GLY A 127 -4.25 15.34 9.03
C GLY A 127 -4.02 13.85 8.72
N THR A 128 -4.42 12.97 9.62
CA THR A 128 -4.26 11.52 9.47
C THR A 128 -5.46 10.88 8.78
N VAL A 129 -5.20 9.87 7.99
CA VAL A 129 -6.20 9.04 7.31
C VAL A 129 -5.92 7.56 7.56
N ARG A 130 -6.98 6.77 7.71
CA ARG A 130 -6.91 5.33 7.93
C ARG A 130 -8.10 4.61 7.33
N SER A 131 -7.96 3.31 7.08
CA SER A 131 -9.10 2.45 6.78
C SER A 131 -9.88 2.11 8.05
N SER A 132 -11.20 2.03 7.96
CA SER A 132 -12.04 1.53 9.05
C SER A 132 -11.88 0.02 9.28
N GLU A 133 -11.43 -0.71 8.27
CA GLU A 133 -11.34 -2.18 8.27
C GLU A 133 -9.92 -2.72 8.50
N VAL A 134 -8.90 -1.93 8.17
CA VAL A 134 -7.49 -2.33 8.32
C VAL A 134 -6.86 -1.51 9.45
N ALA A 135 -6.69 -2.14 10.61
CA ALA A 135 -6.16 -1.49 11.81
C ALA A 135 -4.67 -1.17 11.71
N GLU A 136 -3.89 -2.03 11.04
CA GLU A 136 -2.44 -1.89 10.93
C GLU A 136 -2.01 -1.73 9.48
N ARG A 137 -1.09 -0.76 9.27
CA ARG A 137 -0.49 -0.55 7.95
C ARG A 137 0.41 -1.72 7.57
N MET A 138 0.37 -2.12 6.29
CA MET A 138 1.27 -3.13 5.74
C MET A 138 2.68 -2.53 5.58
N ARG A 139 3.47 -2.58 6.65
CA ARG A 139 4.86 -2.11 6.65
C ARG A 139 5.75 -3.16 7.30
N ILE A 140 6.93 -3.38 6.75
CA ILE A 140 7.98 -4.10 7.46
C ILE A 140 8.57 -3.08 8.45
N PRO A 141 8.65 -3.41 9.76
CA PRO A 141 9.25 -2.50 10.71
C PRO A 141 10.69 -2.20 10.30
N VAL A 142 10.96 -0.95 9.96
CA VAL A 142 12.34 -0.49 9.78
C VAL A 142 12.98 -0.53 11.16
N ARG A 143 13.94 -1.43 11.38
CA ARG A 143 14.79 -1.36 12.56
C ARG A 143 15.52 -0.02 12.51
N ARG A 144 15.05 0.96 13.28
CA ARG A 144 15.86 2.13 13.58
C ARG A 144 17.15 1.61 14.20
N ARG A 145 18.26 1.77 13.49
CA ARG A 145 19.57 1.66 14.15
C ARG A 145 19.54 2.61 15.35
N ALA A 146 19.58 2.06 16.55
CA ALA A 146 19.90 2.84 17.71
C ALA A 146 21.21 3.56 17.39
N ARG A 147 21.18 4.90 17.40
CA ARG A 147 22.44 5.66 17.41
C ARG A 147 23.17 5.18 18.65
N GLN A 148 24.24 4.42 18.45
CA GLN A 148 25.19 4.22 19.53
C GLN A 148 25.79 5.59 19.87
N PRO A 149 25.89 5.91 21.18
CA PRO A 149 26.51 7.18 21.65
C PRO A 149 27.97 7.25 21.24
#